data_32e1df7ef205206f3688b343879b958d
#
_entry.id   32e1df7ef205206f3688b343879b958d
#
_cell.length_a   1.000
_cell.length_b   1.000
_cell.length_c   1.000
_cell.angle_alpha   90.00
_cell.angle_beta   90.00
_cell.angle_gamma   90.00
#
_symmetry.space_group_name_H-M   'P 1'
#
loop_
_entity.id
_entity.type
_entity.pdbx_description
1 polymer ?
#
loop_
_entity_poly.entity_id
_entity_poly.type
_entity_poly.pdbx_seq_one_letter_code
_entity_poly.pdbx_strand_id
1 'polypeptide(L)'
;MGDTTHQSLSAKAWRLAKRQHGVIARRQLLVLGFSPKAIKHRISTGRLYPMHRGVYAVGRPSLTQHGRWMAAVLACGDGAVLSHSSAAALWRIGGEHRSVIELSLPSLSRRRRPGLRIHRRPSLRGRDVTAEFGIPVTTPIQTLIDMALRLDRAGVERMINEADKYNLSHPPGIRRALDQRPGEPGVAQLRRILDRRTFRLTKEELERRFLPLADRAGLPAPLTGEWVNGFEVDFYWPDLGLVVETDGLRYHRTPAEQARDRLRDQAHTAAGLTQLRFTHEQVRYEPDYVRRILAQTASRFAIATK
;
A
#
# COMPACT_ATOMS: atom_id res chain seq x y z
N MET A 1 -6.89 39.11 35.34
CA MET A 1 -6.73 39.01 33.88
C MET A 1 -5.75 37.93 33.38
N GLY A 2 -4.86 37.34 34.21
CA GLY A 2 -3.88 36.32 33.78
C GLY A 2 -4.44 34.93 33.50
N ASP A 3 -5.52 34.55 34.12
CA ASP A 3 -6.00 33.16 34.11
C ASP A 3 -6.73 32.78 32.80
N THR A 4 -7.49 33.68 32.22
CA THR A 4 -8.24 33.48 30.96
C THR A 4 -7.30 33.33 29.75
N THR A 5 -6.17 34.04 29.73
CA THR A 5 -5.17 33.95 28.65
C THR A 5 -4.43 32.63 28.70
N HIS A 6 -4.10 32.12 29.88
CA HIS A 6 -3.43 30.84 30.08
C HIS A 6 -4.32 29.65 29.74
N GLN A 7 -5.63 29.70 30.04
CA GLN A 7 -6.60 28.68 29.62
C GLN A 7 -6.75 28.66 28.10
N SER A 8 -6.80 29.82 27.44
CA SER A 8 -6.83 29.92 25.96
C SER A 8 -5.58 29.33 25.32
N LEU A 9 -4.37 29.58 25.82
CA LEU A 9 -3.12 29.04 25.32
C LEU A 9 -3.06 27.50 25.49
N SER A 10 -3.47 27.01 26.66
CA SER A 10 -3.52 25.57 26.91
C SER A 10 -4.50 24.87 25.96
N ALA A 11 -5.67 25.44 25.72
CA ALA A 11 -6.65 24.89 24.76
C ALA A 11 -6.12 24.87 23.31
N LYS A 12 -5.39 25.91 22.89
CA LYS A 12 -4.73 25.94 21.57
C LYS A 12 -3.68 24.84 21.45
N ALA A 13 -2.83 24.68 22.47
CA ALA A 13 -1.81 23.63 22.50
C ALA A 13 -2.44 22.22 22.45
N TRP A 14 -3.53 21.99 23.18
CA TRP A 14 -4.29 20.75 23.19
C TRP A 14 -4.89 20.44 21.81
N ARG A 15 -5.53 21.40 21.18
CA ARG A 15 -6.09 21.25 19.82
C ARG A 15 -5.01 20.92 18.81
N LEU A 16 -3.85 21.57 18.87
CA LEU A 16 -2.72 21.27 17.99
C LEU A 16 -2.19 19.86 18.25
N ALA A 17 -1.95 19.51 19.52
CA ALA A 17 -1.48 18.18 19.88
C ALA A 17 -2.47 17.08 19.47
N LYS A 18 -3.79 17.29 19.60
CA LYS A 18 -4.81 16.34 19.15
C LYS A 18 -4.70 16.05 17.64
N ARG A 19 -4.48 17.08 16.82
CA ARG A 19 -4.24 16.92 15.38
C ARG A 19 -2.91 16.24 15.06
N GLN A 20 -1.97 16.25 15.98
CA GLN A 20 -0.63 15.68 15.90
C GLN A 20 -0.50 14.38 16.72
N HIS A 21 -1.59 13.63 16.89
CA HIS A 21 -1.60 12.33 17.61
C HIS A 21 -1.06 12.40 19.04
N GLY A 22 -1.33 13.50 19.73
CA GLY A 22 -0.97 13.70 21.14
C GLY A 22 0.41 14.30 21.39
N VAL A 23 1.09 14.78 20.35
CA VAL A 23 2.45 15.37 20.50
C VAL A 23 2.52 16.81 20.05
N ILE A 24 3.49 17.55 20.60
CA ILE A 24 3.74 18.95 20.27
C ILE A 24 5.25 19.26 20.34
N ALA A 25 5.74 20.05 19.40
CA ALA A 25 7.12 20.49 19.43
C ALA A 25 7.30 21.77 20.27
N ARG A 26 8.48 21.92 20.88
CA ARG A 26 8.85 23.12 21.66
C ARG A 26 8.70 24.41 20.83
N ARG A 27 9.11 24.37 19.54
CA ARG A 27 8.95 25.51 18.64
C ARG A 27 7.49 25.93 18.47
N GLN A 28 6.58 24.97 18.38
CA GLN A 28 5.14 25.22 18.27
C GLN A 28 4.57 25.82 19.55
N LEU A 29 5.02 25.36 20.74
CA LEU A 29 4.64 25.97 22.02
C LEU A 29 5.11 27.42 22.12
N LEU A 30 6.34 27.70 21.68
CA LEU A 30 6.87 29.08 21.66
C LEU A 30 6.05 29.98 20.73
N VAL A 31 5.71 29.52 19.54
CA VAL A 31 4.84 30.23 18.56
C VAL A 31 3.44 30.47 19.13
N LEU A 32 2.91 29.55 19.92
CA LEU A 32 1.63 29.71 20.61
C LEU A 32 1.68 30.69 21.76
N GLY A 33 2.87 31.21 22.17
CA GLY A 33 3.06 32.18 23.20
C GLY A 33 3.48 31.62 24.58
N PHE A 34 3.85 30.33 24.66
CA PHE A 34 4.39 29.77 25.91
C PHE A 34 5.82 30.25 26.14
N SER A 35 6.11 30.79 27.31
CA SER A 35 7.48 31.12 27.71
C SER A 35 8.30 29.84 28.00
N PRO A 36 9.64 29.85 27.85
CA PRO A 36 10.50 28.75 28.24
C PRO A 36 10.27 28.26 29.69
N LYS A 37 10.01 29.18 30.62
CA LYS A 37 9.70 28.87 32.01
C LYS A 37 8.37 28.12 32.15
N ALA A 38 7.34 28.54 31.39
CA ALA A 38 6.04 27.87 31.37
C ALA A 38 6.12 26.44 30.79
N ILE A 39 6.96 26.20 29.75
CA ILE A 39 7.20 24.88 29.21
C ILE A 39 7.90 23.99 30.25
N LYS A 40 8.96 24.49 30.91
CA LYS A 40 9.68 23.77 31.97
C LYS A 40 8.76 23.37 33.12
N HIS A 41 7.92 24.28 33.57
CA HIS A 41 6.92 24.02 34.62
C HIS A 41 5.93 22.91 34.20
N ARG A 42 5.46 22.90 32.93
CA ARG A 42 4.57 21.84 32.45
C ARG A 42 5.25 20.47 32.38
N ILE A 43 6.54 20.43 32.12
CA ILE A 43 7.32 19.19 32.17
C ILE A 43 7.42 18.73 33.65
N SER A 44 7.76 19.60 34.57
CA SER A 44 7.88 19.23 36.01
C SER A 44 6.56 18.82 36.65
N THR A 45 5.42 19.31 36.13
CA THR A 45 4.07 18.96 36.62
C THR A 45 3.41 17.84 35.87
N GLY A 46 4.13 17.11 35.00
CA GLY A 46 3.59 15.96 34.27
C GLY A 46 2.49 16.30 33.24
N ARG A 47 2.45 17.54 32.76
CA ARG A 47 1.54 17.96 31.68
C ARG A 47 2.17 17.80 30.30
N LEU A 48 3.50 17.75 30.22
CA LEU A 48 4.31 17.51 29.05
C LEU A 48 5.37 16.44 29.36
N TYR A 49 5.41 15.40 28.56
CA TYR A 49 6.36 14.30 28.71
C TYR A 49 7.38 14.33 27.56
N PRO A 50 8.68 14.47 27.83
CA PRO A 50 9.72 14.47 26.81
C PRO A 50 9.76 13.14 26.05
N MET A 51 9.60 13.19 24.73
CA MET A 51 9.69 12.03 23.82
C MET A 51 11.00 12.05 23.04
N HIS A 52 11.31 13.19 22.46
CA HIS A 52 12.57 13.52 21.81
C HIS A 52 13.01 14.92 22.26
N ARG A 53 14.27 15.28 21.98
CA ARG A 53 14.74 16.64 22.28
C ARG A 53 13.85 17.68 21.61
N GLY A 54 13.11 18.45 22.42
CA GLY A 54 12.22 19.49 21.95
C GLY A 54 10.87 18.99 21.41
N VAL A 55 10.48 17.75 21.69
CA VAL A 55 9.16 17.20 21.37
C VAL A 55 8.58 16.52 22.60
N TYR A 56 7.32 16.79 22.88
CA TYR A 56 6.63 16.35 24.08
C TYR A 56 5.31 15.65 23.74
N ALA A 57 5.00 14.59 24.49
CA ALA A 57 3.64 14.08 24.56
C ALA A 57 2.81 14.96 25.53
N VAL A 58 1.54 15.18 25.22
CA VAL A 58 0.64 16.04 25.99
C VAL A 58 -0.32 15.19 26.81
N GLY A 59 -0.32 15.41 28.12
CA GLY A 59 -1.27 14.81 29.07
C GLY A 59 -0.96 13.38 29.48
N ARG A 60 -0.26 12.57 28.68
CA ARG A 60 0.14 11.17 29.00
C ARG A 60 1.46 10.81 28.33
N PRO A 61 2.29 9.92 28.95
CA PRO A 61 3.58 9.52 28.38
C PRO A 61 3.46 8.48 27.28
N SER A 62 2.37 7.70 27.25
CA SER A 62 2.17 6.64 26.25
C SER A 62 1.63 7.21 24.93
N LEU A 63 2.28 6.88 23.83
CA LEU A 63 1.87 7.27 22.48
C LEU A 63 1.40 6.07 21.66
N THR A 64 0.40 6.30 20.82
CA THR A 64 0.08 5.40 19.73
C THR A 64 1.23 5.32 18.72
N GLN A 65 1.17 4.37 17.80
CA GLN A 65 2.17 4.30 16.72
C GLN A 65 2.21 5.59 15.90
N HIS A 66 1.05 6.16 15.53
CA HIS A 66 0.96 7.44 14.83
C HIS A 66 1.59 8.58 15.66
N GLY A 67 1.38 8.59 16.98
CA GLY A 67 2.01 9.56 17.87
C GLY A 67 3.55 9.43 17.89
N ARG A 68 4.09 8.21 17.90
CA ARG A 68 5.54 7.98 17.82
C ARG A 68 6.12 8.46 16.47
N TRP A 69 5.45 8.18 15.37
CA TRP A 69 5.85 8.65 14.04
C TRP A 69 5.82 10.18 13.94
N MET A 70 4.73 10.81 14.39
CA MET A 70 4.63 12.26 14.40
C MET A 70 5.68 12.90 15.31
N ALA A 71 5.97 12.31 16.49
CA ALA A 71 7.03 12.78 17.37
C ALA A 71 8.40 12.73 16.68
N ALA A 72 8.70 11.68 15.93
CA ALA A 72 9.93 11.53 15.17
C ALA A 72 10.05 12.60 14.07
N VAL A 73 8.98 12.83 13.29
CA VAL A 73 8.92 13.88 12.27
C VAL A 73 9.17 15.25 12.91
N LEU A 74 8.43 15.59 13.97
CA LEU A 74 8.59 16.87 14.68
C LEU A 74 9.99 17.06 15.27
N ALA A 75 10.63 15.96 15.73
CA ALA A 75 11.98 16.00 16.27
C ALA A 75 13.04 16.28 15.21
N CYS A 76 12.82 15.82 13.99
CA CYS A 76 13.75 16.05 12.87
C CYS A 76 13.59 17.44 12.25
N GLY A 77 12.45 18.08 12.45
CA GLY A 77 12.21 19.47 12.00
C GLY A 77 11.53 19.53 10.64
N ASP A 78 11.56 20.73 10.05
CA ASP A 78 10.84 21.01 8.83
C ASP A 78 11.41 20.24 7.65
N GLY A 79 10.54 19.74 6.77
CA GLY A 79 10.89 18.89 5.63
C GLY A 79 11.18 17.43 5.99
N ALA A 80 11.09 17.03 7.25
CA ALA A 80 11.20 15.63 7.64
C ALA A 80 9.91 14.87 7.30
N VAL A 81 10.07 13.72 6.67
CA VAL A 81 8.96 12.82 6.31
C VAL A 81 9.28 11.38 6.70
N LEU A 82 8.27 10.60 7.06
CA LEU A 82 8.42 9.15 7.17
C LEU A 82 8.82 8.57 5.81
N SER A 83 9.69 7.57 5.83
CA SER A 83 10.17 6.90 4.61
C SER A 83 10.48 5.43 4.86
N HIS A 84 10.81 4.69 3.79
CA HIS A 84 11.23 3.29 3.86
C HIS A 84 10.23 2.42 4.65
N SER A 85 10.70 1.61 5.61
CA SER A 85 9.86 0.67 6.36
C SER A 85 8.78 1.36 7.20
N SER A 86 9.06 2.54 7.77
CA SER A 86 8.06 3.28 8.55
C SER A 86 6.95 3.87 7.66
N ALA A 87 7.29 4.31 6.45
CA ALA A 87 6.28 4.72 5.46
C ALA A 87 5.49 3.50 4.95
N ALA A 88 6.17 2.39 4.66
CA ALA A 88 5.52 1.15 4.24
C ALA A 88 4.49 0.65 5.29
N ALA A 89 4.83 0.75 6.57
CA ALA A 89 3.93 0.40 7.67
C ALA A 89 2.75 1.37 7.79
N LEU A 90 2.96 2.68 7.62
CA LEU A 90 1.87 3.67 7.61
C LEU A 90 0.89 3.42 6.46
N TRP A 91 1.40 3.10 5.26
CA TRP A 91 0.61 2.72 4.09
C TRP A 91 0.01 1.31 4.18
N ARG A 92 0.37 0.51 5.18
CA ARG A 92 -0.03 -0.90 5.35
C ARG A 92 0.43 -1.82 4.21
N ILE A 93 1.47 -1.42 3.48
CA ILE A 93 2.04 -2.19 2.37
C ILE A 93 3.30 -2.97 2.76
N GLY A 94 3.75 -2.86 3.99
CA GLY A 94 4.92 -3.59 4.50
C GLY A 94 4.99 -3.57 6.02
N GLY A 95 5.82 -4.45 6.56
CA GLY A 95 6.07 -4.53 8.00
C GLY A 95 6.98 -3.41 8.51
N GLU A 96 6.81 -3.03 9.77
CA GLU A 96 7.67 -2.07 10.46
C GLU A 96 8.73 -2.79 11.30
N HIS A 97 9.94 -2.26 11.30
CA HIS A 97 10.91 -2.56 12.35
C HIS A 97 10.56 -1.76 13.60
N ARG A 98 9.94 -2.41 14.58
CA ARG A 98 9.39 -1.75 15.80
C ARG A 98 10.41 -0.92 16.60
N SER A 99 11.70 -1.14 16.42
CA SER A 99 12.78 -0.49 17.20
C SER A 99 13.32 0.80 16.58
N VAL A 100 13.11 1.05 15.29
CA VAL A 100 13.72 2.18 14.57
C VAL A 100 12.70 2.83 13.64
N ILE A 101 12.51 4.14 13.80
CA ILE A 101 11.67 4.94 12.90
C ILE A 101 12.55 5.53 11.80
N GLU A 102 12.18 5.32 10.54
CA GLU A 102 12.92 5.77 9.38
C GLU A 102 12.30 7.04 8.78
N LEU A 103 13.15 8.05 8.58
CA LEU A 103 12.76 9.34 8.04
C LEU A 103 13.71 9.75 6.92
N SER A 104 13.19 10.51 5.96
CA SER A 104 13.99 11.20 4.95
C SER A 104 13.94 12.71 5.17
N LEU A 105 15.10 13.37 4.99
CA LEU A 105 15.24 14.82 5.08
C LEU A 105 16.03 15.37 3.90
N PRO A 106 15.67 16.55 3.36
CA PRO A 106 16.44 17.20 2.31
C PRO A 106 17.78 17.77 2.81
N SER A 107 17.87 18.10 4.09
CA SER A 107 19.03 18.83 4.65
C SER A 107 20.08 17.92 5.30
N LEU A 108 21.26 18.54 5.53
CA LEU A 108 22.48 17.94 6.08
C LEU A 108 22.47 17.66 7.59
N SER A 109 21.34 17.54 8.26
CA SER A 109 21.36 17.34 9.72
C SER A 109 22.13 16.07 10.09
N ARG A 110 23.37 16.25 10.60
CA ARG A 110 24.28 15.17 11.02
C ARG A 110 23.96 14.62 12.41
N ARG A 111 22.90 15.09 13.07
CA ARG A 111 22.60 14.71 14.47
C ARG A 111 21.98 13.33 14.53
N ARG A 112 22.75 12.37 15.03
CA ARG A 112 22.19 11.06 15.42
C ARG A 112 21.15 11.24 16.51
N ARG A 113 20.01 10.55 16.36
CA ARG A 113 18.94 10.51 17.36
C ARG A 113 18.63 9.05 17.70
N PRO A 114 18.67 8.66 18.96
CA PRO A 114 18.33 7.30 19.36
C PRO A 114 16.95 6.89 18.84
N GLY A 115 16.84 5.67 18.31
CA GLY A 115 15.59 5.14 17.75
C GLY A 115 15.18 5.72 16.40
N LEU A 116 15.94 6.65 15.82
CA LEU A 116 15.65 7.23 14.49
C LEU A 116 16.77 6.91 13.51
N ARG A 117 16.40 6.46 12.32
CA ARG A 117 17.29 6.33 11.16
C ARG A 117 16.94 7.41 10.15
N ILE A 118 17.89 8.29 9.90
CA ILE A 118 17.69 9.46 9.04
C ILE A 118 18.39 9.22 7.72
N HIS A 119 17.60 9.27 6.63
CA HIS A 119 18.08 9.19 5.26
C HIS A 119 18.16 10.60 4.69
N ARG A 120 19.35 10.97 4.26
CA ARG A 120 19.56 12.25 3.60
C ARG A 120 19.15 12.15 2.13
N ARG A 121 18.20 12.96 1.71
CA ARG A 121 17.69 12.98 0.33
C ARG A 121 17.53 14.41 -0.17
N PRO A 122 18.62 15.03 -0.68
CA PRO A 122 18.56 16.37 -1.25
C PRO A 122 17.59 16.46 -2.45
N SER A 123 17.38 15.34 -3.14
CA SER A 123 16.49 15.23 -4.29
C SER A 123 15.01 15.00 -3.94
N LEU A 124 14.65 14.98 -2.66
CA LEU A 124 13.25 14.79 -2.26
C LEU A 124 12.40 15.97 -2.76
N ARG A 125 11.48 15.70 -3.66
CA ARG A 125 10.64 16.72 -4.31
C ARG A 125 9.22 16.69 -3.76
N GLY A 126 8.44 17.75 -4.00
CA GLY A 126 7.04 17.80 -3.57
C GLY A 126 6.18 16.63 -4.09
N ARG A 127 6.46 16.13 -5.32
CA ARG A 127 5.78 14.95 -5.89
C ARG A 127 6.06 13.63 -5.15
N ASP A 128 7.11 13.58 -4.34
CA ASP A 128 7.57 12.37 -3.63
C ASP A 128 7.03 12.31 -2.20
N VAL A 129 6.35 13.39 -1.77
CA VAL A 129 5.90 13.59 -0.39
C VAL A 129 4.41 13.89 -0.35
N THR A 130 3.74 13.38 0.66
CA THR A 130 2.35 13.65 0.97
C THR A 130 2.14 13.60 2.48
N ALA A 131 0.89 13.63 2.92
CA ALA A 131 0.54 13.41 4.32
C ALA A 131 -0.54 12.32 4.42
N GLU A 132 -0.36 11.38 5.34
CA GLU A 132 -1.35 10.37 5.67
C GLU A 132 -1.67 10.48 7.18
N PHE A 133 -2.93 10.57 7.53
CA PHE A 133 -3.37 10.91 8.90
C PHE A 133 -2.71 12.19 9.46
N GLY A 134 -2.38 13.16 8.60
CA GLY A 134 -1.66 14.38 8.98
C GLY A 134 -0.17 14.16 9.27
N ILE A 135 0.39 12.97 9.04
CA ILE A 135 1.81 12.66 9.20
C ILE A 135 2.50 12.82 7.85
N PRO A 136 3.53 13.70 7.72
CA PRO A 136 4.32 13.79 6.50
C PRO A 136 5.01 12.46 6.19
N VAL A 137 4.87 11.98 4.94
CA VAL A 137 5.33 10.65 4.53
C VAL A 137 5.71 10.64 3.04
N THR A 138 6.61 9.78 2.64
CA THR A 138 6.85 9.52 1.21
C THR A 138 5.60 8.90 0.57
N THR A 139 5.29 9.31 -0.67
CA THR A 139 4.16 8.70 -1.42
C THR A 139 4.32 7.19 -1.52
N PRO A 140 3.24 6.44 -1.76
CA PRO A 140 3.33 4.98 -1.96
C PRO A 140 4.36 4.58 -3.01
N ILE A 141 4.40 5.27 -4.14
CA ILE A 141 5.39 5.02 -5.22
C ILE A 141 6.82 5.27 -4.74
N GLN A 142 7.06 6.40 -4.06
CA GLN A 142 8.39 6.69 -3.52
C GLN A 142 8.81 5.69 -2.45
N THR A 143 7.86 5.25 -1.63
CA THR A 143 8.09 4.20 -0.63
C THR A 143 8.47 2.87 -1.29
N LEU A 144 7.80 2.48 -2.38
CA LEU A 144 8.17 1.28 -3.16
C LEU A 144 9.58 1.39 -3.76
N ILE A 145 9.95 2.56 -4.30
CA ILE A 145 11.31 2.82 -4.82
C ILE A 145 12.36 2.67 -3.71
N ASP A 146 12.09 3.24 -2.54
CA ASP A 146 12.99 3.15 -1.38
C ASP A 146 13.17 1.70 -0.91
N MET A 147 12.10 0.93 -0.89
CA MET A 147 12.10 -0.46 -0.43
C MET A 147 12.66 -1.43 -1.48
N ALA A 148 12.56 -1.11 -2.76
CA ALA A 148 13.14 -1.93 -3.83
C ALA A 148 14.66 -2.13 -3.69
N LEU A 149 15.36 -1.20 -3.06
CA LEU A 149 16.80 -1.32 -2.78
C LEU A 149 17.14 -2.25 -1.60
N ARG A 150 16.16 -2.70 -0.84
CA ARG A 150 16.36 -3.41 0.43
C ARG A 150 15.72 -4.78 0.49
N LEU A 151 14.69 -4.98 -0.28
CA LEU A 151 13.95 -6.23 -0.32
C LEU A 151 14.35 -7.05 -1.54
N ASP A 152 14.19 -8.35 -1.40
CA ASP A 152 14.21 -9.26 -2.53
C ASP A 152 13.01 -9.03 -3.44
N ARG A 153 13.01 -9.71 -4.59
CA ARG A 153 11.93 -9.62 -5.58
C ARG A 153 10.56 -9.92 -4.96
N ALA A 154 10.46 -11.02 -4.21
CA ALA A 154 9.20 -11.46 -3.62
C ALA A 154 8.66 -10.45 -2.59
N GLY A 155 9.55 -9.83 -1.80
CA GLY A 155 9.18 -8.77 -0.86
C GLY A 155 8.60 -7.54 -1.55
N VAL A 156 9.22 -7.11 -2.65
CA VAL A 156 8.72 -5.96 -3.43
C VAL A 156 7.41 -6.29 -4.14
N GLU A 157 7.28 -7.47 -4.72
CA GLU A 157 6.02 -7.92 -5.36
C GLU A 157 4.86 -7.94 -4.36
N ARG A 158 5.08 -8.45 -3.14
CA ARG A 158 4.08 -8.38 -2.05
C ARG A 158 3.69 -6.94 -1.73
N MET A 159 4.64 -6.02 -1.62
CA MET A 159 4.34 -4.61 -1.35
C MET A 159 3.54 -3.95 -2.49
N ILE A 160 3.84 -4.28 -3.74
CA ILE A 160 3.09 -3.78 -4.91
C ILE A 160 1.66 -4.32 -4.86
N ASN A 161 1.48 -5.61 -4.57
CA ASN A 161 0.16 -6.23 -4.46
C ASN A 161 -0.67 -5.62 -3.33
N GLU A 162 -0.07 -5.37 -2.16
CA GLU A 162 -0.76 -4.68 -1.07
C GLU A 162 -1.11 -3.22 -1.45
N ALA A 163 -0.21 -2.51 -2.15
CA ALA A 163 -0.49 -1.15 -2.63
C ALA A 163 -1.66 -1.13 -3.62
N ASP A 164 -1.75 -2.11 -4.50
CA ASP A 164 -2.84 -2.26 -5.45
C ASP A 164 -4.16 -2.64 -4.75
N LYS A 165 -4.12 -3.55 -3.80
CA LYS A 165 -5.26 -3.97 -2.96
C LYS A 165 -5.89 -2.80 -2.19
N TYR A 166 -5.07 -1.92 -1.63
CA TYR A 166 -5.54 -0.71 -0.93
C TYR A 166 -5.80 0.48 -1.86
N ASN A 167 -5.75 0.30 -3.19
CA ASN A 167 -5.93 1.35 -4.20
C ASN A 167 -4.96 2.55 -4.03
N LEU A 168 -3.81 2.33 -3.45
CA LEU A 168 -2.77 3.34 -3.26
C LEU A 168 -1.98 3.56 -4.55
N SER A 169 -1.72 2.50 -5.28
CA SER A 169 -1.08 2.51 -6.59
C SER A 169 -1.24 1.14 -7.25
N HIS A 170 -1.21 1.12 -8.58
CA HIS A 170 -1.33 -0.11 -9.38
C HIS A 170 -0.16 -0.25 -10.36
N PRO A 171 0.22 -1.47 -10.79
CA PRO A 171 1.41 -1.70 -11.60
C PRO A 171 1.55 -0.79 -12.83
N PRO A 172 0.54 -0.56 -13.69
CA PRO A 172 0.64 0.42 -14.78
C PRO A 172 0.90 1.84 -14.30
N GLY A 173 0.28 2.27 -13.21
CA GLY A 173 0.50 3.59 -12.63
C GLY A 173 1.93 3.76 -12.11
N ILE A 174 2.44 2.72 -11.43
CA ILE A 174 3.83 2.70 -10.96
C ILE A 174 4.78 2.78 -12.16
N ARG A 175 4.60 1.98 -13.22
CA ARG A 175 5.43 2.02 -14.43
C ARG A 175 5.51 3.43 -15.01
N ARG A 176 4.36 4.10 -15.23
CA ARG A 176 4.32 5.50 -15.73
C ARG A 176 5.06 6.47 -14.81
N ALA A 177 4.92 6.31 -13.50
CA ALA A 177 5.62 7.17 -12.54
C ALA A 177 7.14 6.95 -12.56
N LEU A 178 7.61 5.72 -12.80
CA LEU A 178 9.03 5.41 -12.93
C LEU A 178 9.64 6.03 -14.20
N ASP A 179 8.86 6.18 -15.29
CA ASP A 179 9.34 6.81 -16.53
C ASP A 179 9.73 8.28 -16.31
N GLN A 180 9.10 8.93 -15.34
CA GLN A 180 9.41 10.31 -14.95
C GLN A 180 10.59 10.44 -13.97
N ARG A 181 11.25 9.33 -13.61
CA ARG A 181 12.33 9.26 -12.62
C ARG A 181 13.58 8.54 -13.16
N PRO A 182 14.13 8.97 -14.31
CA PRO A 182 15.33 8.34 -14.84
C PRO A 182 16.52 8.50 -13.87
N GLY A 183 17.33 7.45 -13.72
CA GLY A 183 18.55 7.49 -12.91
C GLY A 183 18.37 7.52 -11.40
N GLU A 184 17.13 7.52 -10.88
CA GLU A 184 16.90 7.45 -9.44
C GLU A 184 17.22 6.05 -8.92
N PRO A 185 18.00 5.91 -7.80
CA PRO A 185 18.27 4.61 -7.21
C PRO A 185 16.98 3.85 -6.88
N GLY A 186 16.94 2.55 -7.17
CA GLY A 186 15.77 1.68 -6.98
C GLY A 186 14.83 1.62 -8.18
N VAL A 187 14.80 2.64 -9.05
CA VAL A 187 13.93 2.67 -10.22
C VAL A 187 14.23 1.52 -11.20
N ALA A 188 15.51 1.27 -11.49
CA ALA A 188 15.89 0.19 -12.40
C ALA A 188 15.47 -1.19 -11.86
N GLN A 189 15.63 -1.41 -10.56
CA GLN A 189 15.21 -2.65 -9.90
C GLN A 189 13.69 -2.81 -9.92
N LEU A 190 12.96 -1.74 -9.59
CA LEU A 190 11.49 -1.76 -9.57
C LEU A 190 10.92 -1.96 -10.98
N ARG A 191 11.52 -1.35 -12.02
CA ARG A 191 11.17 -1.62 -13.43
C ARG A 191 11.34 -3.09 -13.81
N ARG A 192 12.45 -3.71 -13.40
CA ARG A 192 12.71 -5.14 -13.65
C ARG A 192 11.67 -6.03 -12.97
N ILE A 193 11.27 -5.69 -11.75
CA ILE A 193 10.24 -6.43 -11.02
C ILE A 193 8.87 -6.24 -11.69
N LEU A 194 8.56 -5.03 -12.13
CA LEU A 194 7.30 -4.67 -12.79
C LEU A 194 7.28 -5.01 -14.29
N ASP A 195 8.28 -5.72 -14.81
CA ASP A 195 8.24 -6.21 -16.18
C ASP A 195 6.94 -7.01 -16.38
N ARG A 196 6.14 -6.60 -17.38
CA ARG A 196 4.85 -7.21 -17.71
C ARG A 196 4.92 -8.72 -17.90
N ARG A 197 6.09 -9.21 -18.34
CA ARG A 197 6.34 -10.64 -18.58
C ARG A 197 6.52 -11.46 -17.30
N THR A 198 6.80 -10.83 -16.17
CA THR A 198 7.23 -11.54 -14.95
C THR A 198 6.49 -11.14 -13.69
N PHE A 199 5.78 -10.00 -13.68
CA PHE A 199 5.00 -9.55 -12.51
C PHE A 199 3.67 -10.29 -12.43
N ARG A 200 3.29 -10.75 -11.23
CA ARG A 200 2.05 -11.50 -10.99
C ARG A 200 1.28 -10.95 -9.79
N LEU A 201 -0.05 -10.97 -9.88
CA LEU A 201 -0.92 -10.96 -8.71
C LEU A 201 -0.96 -12.37 -8.10
N THR A 202 -1.24 -12.47 -6.81
CA THR A 202 -1.51 -13.78 -6.19
C THR A 202 -2.83 -14.36 -6.74
N LYS A 203 -2.98 -15.69 -6.67
CA LYS A 203 -4.20 -16.37 -7.12
C LYS A 203 -5.42 -15.83 -6.38
N GLU A 204 -5.32 -15.69 -5.05
CA GLU A 204 -6.41 -15.19 -4.21
C GLU A 204 -6.83 -13.76 -4.57
N GLU A 205 -5.88 -12.90 -4.95
CA GLU A 205 -6.19 -11.52 -5.34
C GLU A 205 -6.90 -11.47 -6.70
N LEU A 206 -6.54 -12.34 -7.64
CA LEU A 206 -7.23 -12.49 -8.92
C LEU A 206 -8.65 -12.98 -8.73
N GLU A 207 -8.84 -14.05 -7.94
CA GLU A 207 -10.15 -14.61 -7.61
C GLU A 207 -11.06 -13.57 -6.97
N ARG A 208 -10.56 -12.86 -5.97
CA ARG A 208 -11.31 -11.79 -5.28
C ARG A 208 -11.77 -10.68 -6.22
N ARG A 209 -10.99 -10.36 -7.27
CA ARG A 209 -11.35 -9.34 -8.25
C ARG A 209 -12.29 -9.84 -9.32
N PHE A 210 -12.20 -11.12 -9.67
CA PHE A 210 -13.00 -11.72 -10.72
C PHE A 210 -14.46 -11.94 -10.29
N LEU A 211 -14.71 -12.40 -9.07
CA LEU A 211 -16.07 -12.70 -8.57
C LEU A 211 -17.06 -11.55 -8.74
N PRO A 212 -16.75 -10.29 -8.38
CA PRO A 212 -17.66 -9.18 -8.64
C PRO A 212 -17.92 -8.89 -10.13
N LEU A 213 -17.00 -9.29 -11.03
CA LEU A 213 -17.20 -9.12 -12.47
C LEU A 213 -18.18 -10.16 -13.01
N ALA A 214 -18.09 -11.41 -12.51
CA ALA A 214 -19.00 -12.49 -12.84
C ALA A 214 -20.43 -12.16 -12.35
N ASP A 215 -20.60 -11.69 -11.12
CA ASP A 215 -21.89 -11.25 -10.57
C ASP A 215 -22.51 -10.13 -11.41
N ARG A 216 -21.76 -9.08 -11.72
CA ARG A 216 -22.22 -7.97 -12.59
C ARG A 216 -22.51 -8.39 -14.04
N ALA A 217 -21.99 -9.52 -14.49
CA ALA A 217 -22.30 -10.11 -15.78
C ALA A 217 -23.58 -10.97 -15.76
N GLY A 218 -24.23 -11.10 -14.60
CA GLY A 218 -25.46 -11.87 -14.41
C GLY A 218 -25.22 -13.37 -14.21
N LEU A 219 -23.99 -13.79 -13.89
CA LEU A 219 -23.68 -15.18 -13.57
C LEU A 219 -24.01 -15.46 -12.09
N PRO A 220 -24.56 -16.64 -11.76
CA PRO A 220 -24.72 -17.06 -10.36
C PRO A 220 -23.35 -17.24 -9.67
N ALA A 221 -23.33 -17.47 -8.37
CA ALA A 221 -22.11 -17.78 -7.65
C ALA A 221 -21.46 -19.06 -8.21
N PRO A 222 -20.17 -19.05 -8.57
CA PRO A 222 -19.47 -20.25 -9.05
C PRO A 222 -19.06 -21.17 -7.92
N LEU A 223 -18.78 -22.40 -8.24
CA LEU A 223 -17.91 -23.27 -7.45
C LEU A 223 -16.45 -22.86 -7.69
N THR A 224 -15.62 -22.84 -6.66
CA THR A 224 -14.21 -22.41 -6.75
C THR A 224 -13.25 -23.52 -6.35
N GLY A 225 -12.13 -23.66 -7.06
CA GLY A 225 -11.12 -24.67 -6.75
C GLY A 225 -11.57 -26.12 -6.97
N GLU A 226 -12.53 -26.33 -7.84
CA GLU A 226 -13.10 -27.65 -8.12
C GLU A 226 -12.25 -28.48 -9.07
N TRP A 227 -12.38 -29.82 -8.92
CA TRP A 227 -11.77 -30.77 -9.84
C TRP A 227 -12.76 -31.14 -10.95
N VAL A 228 -12.50 -30.70 -12.15
CA VAL A 228 -13.37 -30.95 -13.33
C VAL A 228 -12.55 -31.68 -14.39
N ASN A 229 -13.03 -32.85 -14.80
CA ASN A 229 -12.35 -33.70 -15.79
C ASN A 229 -10.88 -34.02 -15.49
N GLY A 230 -10.53 -34.16 -14.19
CA GLY A 230 -9.18 -34.46 -13.74
C GLY A 230 -8.25 -33.26 -13.63
N PHE A 231 -8.78 -32.04 -13.70
CA PHE A 231 -8.04 -30.80 -13.55
C PHE A 231 -8.70 -29.87 -12.54
N GLU A 232 -7.91 -29.22 -11.70
CA GLU A 232 -8.38 -28.14 -10.80
C GLU A 232 -8.65 -26.89 -11.65
N VAL A 233 -9.83 -26.29 -11.46
CA VAL A 233 -10.26 -25.06 -12.14
C VAL A 233 -10.55 -23.94 -11.14
N ASP A 234 -10.33 -22.69 -11.53
CA ASP A 234 -10.54 -21.56 -10.61
C ASP A 234 -12.03 -21.31 -10.34
N PHE A 235 -12.86 -21.33 -11.40
CA PHE A 235 -14.30 -21.10 -11.30
C PHE A 235 -15.07 -22.07 -12.20
N TYR A 236 -16.14 -22.65 -11.65
CA TYR A 236 -16.97 -23.60 -12.37
C TYR A 236 -18.47 -23.33 -12.15
N TRP A 237 -19.24 -23.30 -13.22
CA TRP A 237 -20.70 -23.22 -13.24
C TRP A 237 -21.25 -24.51 -13.89
N PRO A 238 -21.60 -25.53 -13.09
CA PRO A 238 -22.08 -26.82 -13.62
C PRO A 238 -23.32 -26.67 -14.53
N ASP A 239 -24.30 -25.88 -14.07
CA ASP A 239 -25.57 -25.69 -14.77
C ASP A 239 -25.41 -24.96 -16.11
N LEU A 240 -24.33 -24.23 -16.28
CA LEU A 240 -23.98 -23.52 -17.52
C LEU A 240 -22.94 -24.26 -18.36
N GLY A 241 -22.39 -25.35 -17.87
CA GLY A 241 -21.25 -25.99 -18.53
C GLY A 241 -20.08 -25.03 -18.76
N LEU A 242 -19.87 -24.07 -17.86
CA LEU A 242 -18.87 -23.02 -18.01
C LEU A 242 -17.74 -23.18 -16.99
N VAL A 243 -16.52 -23.20 -17.49
CA VAL A 243 -15.28 -23.13 -16.70
C VAL A 243 -14.56 -21.85 -17.03
N VAL A 244 -14.12 -21.13 -15.99
CA VAL A 244 -13.28 -19.94 -16.16
C VAL A 244 -12.00 -20.08 -15.35
N GLU A 245 -10.90 -19.73 -15.97
CA GLU A 245 -9.59 -19.66 -15.35
C GLU A 245 -9.04 -18.24 -15.40
N THR A 246 -8.44 -17.80 -14.31
CA THR A 246 -7.76 -16.52 -14.21
C THR A 246 -6.26 -16.75 -14.19
N ASP A 247 -5.65 -16.71 -15.37
CA ASP A 247 -4.22 -16.95 -15.51
C ASP A 247 -3.37 -15.74 -15.09
N GLY A 248 -2.60 -15.90 -14.03
CA GLY A 248 -1.40 -15.09 -13.82
C GLY A 248 -0.39 -15.46 -14.93
N LEU A 249 -0.04 -14.48 -15.77
CA LEU A 249 0.85 -14.62 -16.92
C LEU A 249 1.98 -15.67 -16.74
N ARG A 250 1.81 -16.86 -17.28
CA ARG A 250 2.88 -17.85 -17.44
C ARG A 250 3.49 -17.71 -18.84
N TYR A 251 4.39 -16.72 -19.01
CA TYR A 251 5.09 -16.55 -20.31
C TYR A 251 6.17 -17.59 -20.59
N HIS A 252 6.60 -18.35 -19.58
CA HIS A 252 7.55 -19.45 -19.74
C HIS A 252 6.94 -20.75 -19.24
N ARG A 253 5.90 -21.22 -19.94
CA ARG A 253 5.43 -22.61 -19.74
C ARG A 253 6.48 -23.54 -20.30
N THR A 254 6.94 -24.46 -19.50
CA THR A 254 7.75 -25.58 -20.00
C THR A 254 6.97 -26.37 -21.02
N PRO A 255 7.61 -27.10 -21.96
CA PRO A 255 6.89 -27.97 -22.89
C PRO A 255 5.92 -28.93 -22.19
N ALA A 256 6.27 -29.41 -21.00
CA ALA A 256 5.41 -30.30 -20.20
C ALA A 256 4.15 -29.55 -19.67
N GLU A 257 4.29 -28.30 -19.20
CA GLU A 257 3.15 -27.49 -18.79
C GLU A 257 2.24 -27.14 -19.97
N GLN A 258 2.80 -26.82 -21.13
CA GLN A 258 2.02 -26.60 -22.36
C GLN A 258 1.26 -27.85 -22.80
N ALA A 259 1.87 -29.01 -22.69
CA ALA A 259 1.20 -30.28 -23.01
C ALA A 259 0.04 -30.53 -22.03
N ARG A 260 0.23 -30.30 -20.73
CA ARG A 260 -0.82 -30.44 -19.71
C ARG A 260 -1.97 -29.48 -19.91
N ASP A 261 -1.71 -28.23 -20.30
CA ASP A 261 -2.75 -27.25 -20.64
C ASP A 261 -3.59 -27.70 -21.85
N ARG A 262 -2.94 -28.23 -22.90
CA ARG A 262 -3.66 -28.75 -24.05
C ARG A 262 -4.54 -29.94 -23.69
N LEU A 263 -4.03 -30.86 -22.85
CA LEU A 263 -4.82 -32.03 -22.39
C LEU A 263 -6.04 -31.55 -21.58
N ARG A 264 -5.90 -30.54 -20.74
CA ARG A 264 -7.00 -29.94 -20.00
C ARG A 264 -8.04 -29.32 -20.93
N ASP A 265 -7.60 -28.52 -21.92
CA ASP A 265 -8.50 -27.89 -22.89
C ASP A 265 -9.27 -28.93 -23.69
N GLN A 266 -8.58 -30.00 -24.11
CA GLN A 266 -9.20 -31.14 -24.81
C GLN A 266 -10.21 -31.85 -23.92
N ALA A 267 -9.89 -32.13 -22.66
CA ALA A 267 -10.79 -32.81 -21.73
C ALA A 267 -12.06 -32.02 -21.48
N HIS A 268 -11.94 -30.71 -21.26
CA HIS A 268 -13.10 -29.83 -21.05
C HIS A 268 -13.94 -29.70 -22.31
N THR A 269 -13.32 -29.55 -23.48
CA THR A 269 -14.02 -29.48 -24.76
C THR A 269 -14.74 -30.81 -25.07
N ALA A 270 -14.09 -31.95 -24.84
CA ALA A 270 -14.71 -33.29 -25.06
C ALA A 270 -15.91 -33.53 -24.13
N ALA A 271 -15.88 -32.94 -22.94
CA ALA A 271 -17.02 -32.97 -22.00
C ALA A 271 -18.11 -31.91 -22.30
N GLY A 272 -18.00 -31.19 -23.41
CA GLY A 272 -18.98 -30.15 -23.81
C GLY A 272 -18.93 -28.86 -22.99
N LEU A 273 -17.86 -28.64 -22.22
CA LEU A 273 -17.71 -27.42 -21.41
C LEU A 273 -17.21 -26.25 -22.25
N THR A 274 -17.76 -25.07 -22.01
CA THR A 274 -17.22 -23.83 -22.51
C THR A 274 -16.11 -23.36 -21.56
N GLN A 275 -14.91 -23.13 -22.12
CA GLN A 275 -13.78 -22.66 -21.34
C GLN A 275 -13.42 -21.23 -21.70
N LEU A 276 -13.29 -20.37 -20.70
CA LEU A 276 -12.77 -19.01 -20.82
C LEU A 276 -11.49 -18.88 -19.98
N ARG A 277 -10.55 -18.10 -20.48
CA ARG A 277 -9.34 -17.71 -19.75
C ARG A 277 -9.17 -16.22 -19.79
N PHE A 278 -9.00 -15.63 -18.62
CA PHE A 278 -8.71 -14.22 -18.50
C PHE A 278 -7.34 -14.04 -17.87
N THR A 279 -6.54 -13.18 -18.47
CA THR A 279 -5.26 -12.79 -17.88
C THR A 279 -5.50 -11.87 -16.68
N HIS A 280 -4.52 -11.80 -15.76
CA HIS A 280 -4.59 -10.86 -14.64
C HIS A 280 -4.72 -9.40 -15.13
N GLU A 281 -4.12 -9.04 -16.28
CA GLU A 281 -4.24 -7.70 -16.86
C GLU A 281 -5.68 -7.42 -17.28
N GLN A 282 -6.36 -8.37 -17.89
CA GLN A 282 -7.77 -8.24 -18.26
C GLN A 282 -8.66 -8.10 -17.03
N VAL A 283 -8.52 -8.99 -16.04
CA VAL A 283 -9.33 -8.93 -14.81
C VAL A 283 -9.11 -7.60 -14.08
N ARG A 284 -7.88 -7.09 -14.03
CA ARG A 284 -7.53 -5.90 -13.25
C ARG A 284 -7.74 -4.58 -13.99
N TYR A 285 -7.41 -4.52 -15.27
CA TYR A 285 -7.31 -3.26 -16.01
C TYR A 285 -8.31 -3.12 -17.17
N GLU A 286 -8.98 -4.23 -17.51
CA GLU A 286 -10.01 -4.27 -18.54
C GLU A 286 -11.30 -4.92 -18.02
N PRO A 287 -11.81 -4.52 -16.83
CA PRO A 287 -12.95 -5.19 -16.18
C PRO A 287 -14.21 -5.15 -17.06
N ASP A 288 -14.40 -4.10 -17.83
CA ASP A 288 -15.55 -3.99 -18.76
C ASP A 288 -15.45 -5.00 -19.92
N TYR A 289 -14.24 -5.30 -20.39
CA TYR A 289 -14.01 -6.36 -21.37
C TYR A 289 -14.41 -7.72 -20.79
N VAL A 290 -13.88 -8.05 -19.60
CA VAL A 290 -14.17 -9.32 -18.92
C VAL A 290 -15.67 -9.48 -18.69
N ARG A 291 -16.32 -8.47 -18.13
CA ARG A 291 -17.76 -8.45 -17.89
C ARG A 291 -18.58 -8.68 -19.18
N ARG A 292 -18.21 -8.00 -20.26
CA ARG A 292 -18.89 -8.14 -21.57
C ARG A 292 -18.78 -9.56 -22.11
N ILE A 293 -17.59 -10.18 -22.07
CA ILE A 293 -17.39 -11.56 -22.53
C ILE A 293 -18.19 -12.55 -21.69
N LEU A 294 -18.17 -12.38 -20.36
CA LEU A 294 -18.96 -13.20 -19.45
C LEU A 294 -20.46 -13.08 -19.71
N ALA A 295 -21.00 -11.87 -19.88
CA ALA A 295 -22.40 -11.64 -20.18
C ALA A 295 -22.82 -12.22 -21.54
N GLN A 296 -21.97 -12.09 -22.58
CA GLN A 296 -22.22 -12.71 -23.88
C GLN A 296 -22.23 -14.23 -23.80
N THR A 297 -21.37 -14.79 -22.95
CA THR A 297 -21.32 -16.25 -22.74
C THR A 297 -22.56 -16.71 -21.98
N ALA A 298 -22.94 -16.01 -20.90
CA ALA A 298 -24.13 -16.31 -20.11
C ALA A 298 -25.42 -16.29 -20.97
N SER A 299 -25.56 -15.30 -21.86
CA SER A 299 -26.76 -15.20 -22.73
C SER A 299 -26.90 -16.35 -23.72
N ARG A 300 -25.79 -17.00 -24.15
CA ARG A 300 -25.86 -18.18 -25.01
C ARG A 300 -26.51 -19.37 -24.30
N PHE A 301 -26.25 -19.53 -23.01
CA PHE A 301 -26.84 -20.61 -22.23
C PHE A 301 -28.34 -20.37 -21.93
N ALA A 302 -28.75 -19.11 -21.72
CA ALA A 302 -30.14 -18.77 -21.53
C ALA A 302 -31.01 -19.03 -22.78
N ILE A 303 -30.43 -19.03 -23.98
CA ILE A 303 -31.12 -19.33 -25.24
C ILE A 303 -31.19 -20.84 -25.50
N ALA A 304 -30.19 -21.61 -25.06
CA ALA A 304 -30.13 -23.03 -25.26
C ALA A 304 -31.08 -23.86 -24.35
N THR A 305 -31.62 -23.21 -23.29
CA THR A 305 -32.52 -23.83 -22.30
C THR A 305 -34.00 -23.57 -22.60
N LYS A 306 -34.33 -22.83 -23.68
CA LYS A 306 -35.68 -22.62 -24.20
C LYS A 306 -35.91 -23.49 -25.43
#